data_08a4cdcc2fad6d957a96b94321bc7916
#
_entry.id   08a4cdcc2fad6d957a96b94321bc7916
#
_cell.length_a   1.000
_cell.length_b   1.000
_cell.length_c   1.000
_cell.angle_alpha   90.00
_cell.angle_beta   90.00
_cell.angle_gamma   90.00
#
_symmetry.space_group_name_H-M   'P 1'
#
loop_
_entity.id
_entity.type
_entity.pdbx_description
1 polymer ?
#
loop_
_entity_poly.entity_id
_entity_poly.type
_entity_poly.pdbx_seq_one_letter_code
_entity_poly.pdbx_strand_id
1 'polypeptide(L)'
;MAKIKPFKGIRPPKDFVEQVASRPYDVLNSEEARQEADGNEKSLYHIIKPEIDFVSGTDEHSPEVYQKAVENFNMFQEKGWLVQDNKEHYYIYAQTMNGHTQYGLVVGACVEDYMSGAIKKHELTRRDKEEDRMKHVRINNANIEPVFFAYPDNTELDAIIKQETSVSPEYDFVAPDGFGHHFWVIDNDKTIARITELFAQIPSLYIADGHHRTAAAALVGNEKARQNPNHRGDEEYNYFLAVCFPASQLPVSYTHLTLPTNSRV
;
A
#
# COMPACT_ATOMS: atom_id res chain seq x y z
N MET A 1 -9.47 17.34 7.12
CA MET A 1 -8.24 17.63 6.38
C MET A 1 -7.36 16.39 6.48
N ALA A 2 -6.69 16.02 5.40
CA ALA A 2 -5.93 14.77 5.37
C ALA A 2 -4.66 14.86 6.22
N LYS A 3 -4.44 13.87 7.09
CA LYS A 3 -3.24 13.74 7.90
C LYS A 3 -2.38 12.62 7.37
N ILE A 4 -1.12 12.94 7.09
CA ILE A 4 -0.12 11.97 6.67
C ILE A 4 1.12 12.08 7.54
N LYS A 5 1.92 11.00 7.57
CA LYS A 5 3.17 10.92 8.33
C LYS A 5 4.27 10.26 7.47
N PRO A 6 5.51 10.77 7.48
CA PRO A 6 6.65 10.02 6.97
C PRO A 6 6.90 8.80 7.86
N PHE A 7 7.51 7.76 7.33
CA PHE A 7 7.70 6.50 8.04
C PHE A 7 8.99 5.79 7.63
N LYS A 8 9.45 4.86 8.45
CA LYS A 8 10.59 3.99 8.16
C LYS A 8 10.11 2.80 7.34
N GLY A 9 10.20 2.90 6.01
CA GLY A 9 9.77 1.83 5.12
C GLY A 9 10.60 0.56 5.31
N ILE A 10 9.91 -0.60 5.30
CA ILE A 10 10.55 -1.91 5.16
C ILE A 10 10.46 -2.28 3.68
N ARG A 11 11.60 -2.34 3.02
CA ARG A 11 11.65 -2.48 1.56
C ARG A 11 12.86 -3.30 1.10
N PRO A 12 12.83 -3.90 -0.10
CA PRO A 12 13.96 -4.68 -0.60
C PRO A 12 15.16 -3.77 -0.93
N PRO A 13 16.40 -4.28 -0.77
CA PRO A 13 17.55 -3.70 -1.42
C PRO A 13 17.38 -3.67 -2.95
N LYS A 14 18.03 -2.72 -3.62
CA LYS A 14 17.92 -2.53 -5.08
C LYS A 14 18.14 -3.81 -5.88
N ASP A 15 19.11 -4.63 -5.47
CA ASP A 15 19.49 -5.85 -6.16
C ASP A 15 18.41 -6.97 -6.06
N PHE A 16 17.45 -6.83 -5.15
CA PHE A 16 16.40 -7.83 -4.91
C PHE A 16 15.00 -7.36 -5.30
N VAL A 17 14.82 -6.06 -5.65
CA VAL A 17 13.49 -5.49 -5.85
C VAL A 17 12.65 -6.26 -6.87
N GLU A 18 13.22 -6.65 -8.00
CA GLU A 18 12.51 -7.41 -9.04
C GLU A 18 12.09 -8.81 -8.59
N GLN A 19 12.90 -9.43 -7.71
CA GLN A 19 12.60 -10.75 -7.16
C GLN A 19 11.55 -10.68 -6.04
N VAL A 20 11.51 -9.57 -5.30
CA VAL A 20 10.56 -9.38 -4.18
C VAL A 20 9.22 -8.86 -4.69
N ALA A 21 9.21 -7.96 -5.68
CA ALA A 21 8.00 -7.34 -6.17
C ALA A 21 6.96 -8.37 -6.63
N SER A 22 5.70 -8.14 -6.25
CA SER A 22 4.57 -8.99 -6.61
C SER A 22 3.36 -8.16 -6.98
N ARG A 23 2.39 -8.75 -7.67
CA ARG A 23 1.06 -8.17 -7.84
C ARG A 23 0.28 -8.23 -6.51
N PRO A 24 -0.77 -7.41 -6.32
CA PRO A 24 -1.61 -7.47 -5.12
C PRO A 24 -2.21 -8.87 -4.90
N TYR A 25 -2.43 -9.23 -3.63
CA TYR A 25 -2.90 -10.57 -3.22
C TYR A 25 -4.22 -11.01 -3.85
N ASP A 26 -5.08 -10.07 -4.22
CA ASP A 26 -6.45 -10.28 -4.72
C ASP A 26 -6.56 -10.37 -6.25
N VAL A 27 -5.45 -10.18 -6.96
CA VAL A 27 -5.39 -10.31 -8.45
C VAL A 27 -5.12 -11.73 -8.90
N LEU A 28 -4.68 -12.61 -8.00
CA LEU A 28 -4.30 -14.00 -8.27
C LEU A 28 -4.95 -14.96 -7.29
N ASN A 29 -5.34 -16.13 -7.77
CA ASN A 29 -5.63 -17.24 -6.88
C ASN A 29 -4.33 -17.87 -6.34
N SER A 30 -4.45 -18.78 -5.36
CA SER A 30 -3.28 -19.37 -4.70
C SER A 30 -2.43 -20.24 -5.62
N GLU A 31 -3.04 -20.87 -6.63
CA GLU A 31 -2.30 -21.71 -7.60
C GLU A 31 -1.51 -20.83 -8.59
N GLU A 32 -2.09 -19.74 -9.07
CA GLU A 32 -1.40 -18.76 -9.92
C GLU A 32 -0.25 -18.10 -9.16
N ALA A 33 -0.45 -17.73 -7.88
CA ALA A 33 0.59 -17.18 -7.05
C ALA A 33 1.73 -18.17 -6.81
N ARG A 34 1.42 -19.45 -6.62
CA ARG A 34 2.41 -20.52 -6.52
C ARG A 34 3.26 -20.64 -7.78
N GLN A 35 2.62 -20.58 -8.96
CA GLN A 35 3.31 -20.65 -10.24
C GLN A 35 4.21 -19.43 -10.46
N GLU A 36 3.78 -18.23 -10.09
CA GLU A 36 4.60 -17.03 -10.20
C GLU A 36 5.77 -17.01 -9.21
N ALA A 37 5.60 -17.61 -8.04
CA ALA A 37 6.66 -17.72 -7.04
C ALA A 37 7.60 -18.92 -7.27
N ASP A 38 7.31 -19.81 -8.24
CA ASP A 38 8.08 -21.03 -8.44
C ASP A 38 9.56 -20.71 -8.72
N GLY A 39 10.44 -21.33 -7.93
CA GLY A 39 11.89 -21.10 -8.01
C GLY A 39 12.36 -19.73 -7.46
N ASN A 40 11.46 -18.89 -6.96
CA ASN A 40 11.79 -17.58 -6.37
C ASN A 40 11.45 -17.51 -4.88
N GLU A 41 12.36 -17.92 -4.02
CA GLU A 41 12.22 -17.87 -2.56
C GLU A 41 12.11 -16.46 -1.98
N LYS A 42 12.36 -15.40 -2.77
CA LYS A 42 12.25 -13.99 -2.37
C LYS A 42 10.93 -13.36 -2.79
N SER A 43 10.04 -14.08 -3.48
CA SER A 43 8.75 -13.55 -3.89
C SER A 43 7.94 -13.10 -2.68
N LEU A 44 7.38 -11.89 -2.71
CA LEU A 44 6.52 -11.37 -1.63
C LEU A 44 5.26 -12.23 -1.44
N TYR A 45 4.88 -13.06 -2.42
CA TYR A 45 3.76 -13.98 -2.28
C TYR A 45 3.92 -14.94 -1.10
N HIS A 46 5.15 -15.34 -0.73
CA HIS A 46 5.40 -16.14 0.47
C HIS A 46 4.92 -15.46 1.76
N ILE A 47 4.76 -14.12 1.74
CA ILE A 47 4.27 -13.35 2.89
C ILE A 47 2.78 -13.02 2.75
N ILE A 48 2.35 -12.55 1.57
CA ILE A 48 0.97 -12.06 1.37
C ILE A 48 -0.02 -13.16 0.98
N LYS A 49 0.49 -14.31 0.48
CA LYS A 49 -0.25 -15.54 0.16
C LYS A 49 0.50 -16.79 0.66
N PRO A 50 0.73 -16.87 1.99
CA PRO A 50 1.61 -17.90 2.59
C PRO A 50 1.11 -19.34 2.39
N GLU A 51 -0.14 -19.54 1.99
CA GLU A 51 -0.70 -20.84 1.62
C GLU A 51 0.04 -21.50 0.45
N ILE A 52 0.81 -20.72 -0.35
CA ILE A 52 1.63 -21.28 -1.43
C ILE A 52 2.78 -22.16 -0.94
N ASP A 53 3.18 -22.02 0.32
CA ASP A 53 4.23 -22.82 0.95
C ASP A 53 3.73 -24.18 1.48
N PHE A 54 2.43 -24.44 1.38
CA PHE A 54 1.80 -25.69 1.80
C PHE A 54 1.34 -26.52 0.58
N VAL A 55 0.86 -27.72 0.85
CA VAL A 55 0.27 -28.55 -0.21
C VAL A 55 -0.95 -27.87 -0.83
N SER A 56 -1.15 -28.09 -2.13
CA SER A 56 -2.32 -27.50 -2.83
C SER A 56 -3.63 -27.93 -2.15
N GLY A 57 -4.55 -26.97 -1.99
CA GLY A 57 -5.82 -27.17 -1.30
C GLY A 57 -5.80 -26.96 0.21
N THR A 58 -4.65 -26.54 0.78
CA THR A 58 -4.61 -26.08 2.20
C THR A 58 -5.54 -24.87 2.38
N ASP A 59 -6.28 -24.86 3.48
CA ASP A 59 -7.15 -23.74 3.85
C ASP A 59 -6.31 -22.48 4.08
N GLU A 60 -6.47 -21.48 3.20
CA GLU A 60 -5.76 -20.20 3.25
C GLU A 60 -6.04 -19.39 4.54
N HIS A 61 -7.12 -19.74 5.25
CA HIS A 61 -7.51 -19.09 6.50
C HIS A 61 -7.13 -19.89 7.76
N SER A 62 -6.38 -20.98 7.60
CA SER A 62 -5.93 -21.78 8.74
C SER A 62 -4.89 -21.05 9.60
N PRO A 63 -4.82 -21.32 10.91
CA PRO A 63 -3.85 -20.68 11.81
C PRO A 63 -2.40 -20.87 11.36
N GLU A 64 -2.06 -22.04 10.82
CA GLU A 64 -0.72 -22.38 10.35
C GLU A 64 -0.29 -21.52 9.17
N VAL A 65 -1.21 -21.21 8.27
CA VAL A 65 -0.97 -20.34 7.10
C VAL A 65 -0.66 -18.91 7.56
N TYR A 66 -1.44 -18.37 8.49
CA TYR A 66 -1.15 -17.05 9.06
C TYR A 66 0.19 -17.03 9.81
N GLN A 67 0.49 -18.07 10.58
CA GLN A 67 1.77 -18.18 11.29
C GLN A 67 2.94 -18.21 10.29
N LYS A 68 2.78 -18.88 9.16
CA LYS A 68 3.77 -18.92 8.08
C LYS A 68 4.05 -17.53 7.48
N ALA A 69 3.04 -16.67 7.34
CA ALA A 69 3.25 -15.29 6.92
C ALA A 69 4.23 -14.55 7.85
N VAL A 70 4.06 -14.71 9.18
CA VAL A 70 4.93 -14.09 10.19
C VAL A 70 6.35 -14.64 10.10
N GLU A 71 6.49 -15.97 9.99
CA GLU A 71 7.79 -16.63 9.85
C GLU A 71 8.52 -16.14 8.60
N ASN A 72 7.84 -16.08 7.47
CA ASN A 72 8.40 -15.60 6.21
C ASN A 72 8.77 -14.11 6.30
N PHE A 73 7.93 -13.26 6.88
CA PHE A 73 8.23 -11.84 7.04
C PHE A 73 9.47 -11.59 7.91
N ASN A 74 9.63 -12.36 9.00
CA ASN A 74 10.82 -12.30 9.84
C ASN A 74 12.05 -12.82 9.10
N MET A 75 11.93 -13.98 8.43
CA MET A 75 13.01 -14.57 7.64
C MET A 75 13.50 -13.63 6.53
N PHE A 76 12.61 -12.92 5.83
CA PHE A 76 12.99 -11.96 4.80
C PHE A 76 13.84 -10.82 5.39
N GLN A 77 13.51 -10.36 6.59
CA GLN A 77 14.30 -9.34 7.28
C GLN A 77 15.65 -9.88 7.77
N GLU A 78 15.68 -11.08 8.35
CA GLU A 78 16.90 -11.75 8.81
C GLU A 78 17.87 -12.03 7.66
N LYS A 79 17.36 -12.41 6.48
CA LYS A 79 18.16 -12.63 5.28
C LYS A 79 18.54 -11.33 4.55
N GLY A 80 18.04 -10.17 4.99
CA GLY A 80 18.29 -8.90 4.35
C GLY A 80 17.60 -8.74 2.97
N TRP A 81 16.57 -9.54 2.70
CA TRP A 81 15.73 -9.39 1.49
C TRP A 81 14.73 -8.24 1.64
N LEU A 82 14.38 -7.92 2.89
CA LEU A 82 13.67 -6.71 3.29
C LEU A 82 14.50 -6.01 4.37
N VAL A 83 14.67 -4.70 4.23
CA VAL A 83 15.45 -3.88 5.17
C VAL A 83 14.63 -2.66 5.56
N GLN A 84 14.60 -2.35 6.85
CA GLN A 84 13.96 -1.13 7.34
C GLN A 84 14.88 0.07 7.18
N ASP A 85 14.35 1.16 6.63
CA ASP A 85 15.05 2.43 6.55
C ASP A 85 15.41 2.97 7.95
N ASN A 86 16.55 3.63 8.07
CA ASN A 86 17.07 4.10 9.36
C ASN A 86 16.38 5.37 9.87
N LYS A 87 15.77 6.16 8.96
CA LYS A 87 14.97 7.35 9.29
C LYS A 87 13.63 7.37 8.55
N GLU A 88 12.74 8.27 8.96
CA GLU A 88 11.43 8.44 8.35
C GLU A 88 11.54 9.19 7.03
N HIS A 89 10.85 8.68 6.00
CA HIS A 89 10.79 9.25 4.66
C HIS A 89 9.34 9.32 4.16
N TYR A 90 9.11 10.17 3.17
CA TYR A 90 8.12 9.90 2.13
C TYR A 90 8.82 9.28 0.94
N TYR A 91 8.04 8.64 0.08
CA TYR A 91 8.58 8.06 -1.15
C TYR A 91 7.68 8.46 -2.32
N ILE A 92 8.22 8.38 -3.53
CA ILE A 92 7.43 8.46 -4.75
C ILE A 92 7.45 7.10 -5.41
N TYR A 93 6.28 6.60 -5.74
CA TYR A 93 6.10 5.42 -6.57
C TYR A 93 5.47 5.84 -7.90
N ALA A 94 6.07 5.46 -9.01
CA ALA A 94 5.48 5.67 -10.32
C ALA A 94 5.26 4.35 -11.03
N GLN A 95 4.12 4.25 -11.70
CA GLN A 95 3.74 3.11 -12.52
C GLN A 95 3.55 3.55 -13.96
N THR A 96 4.23 2.87 -14.89
CA THR A 96 4.09 3.11 -16.32
C THR A 96 3.28 1.98 -16.94
N MET A 97 2.16 2.34 -17.59
CA MET A 97 1.25 1.41 -18.24
C MET A 97 0.80 1.99 -19.57
N ASN A 98 0.97 1.24 -20.68
CA ASN A 98 0.59 1.68 -22.02
C ASN A 98 1.15 3.06 -22.43
N GLY A 99 2.39 3.37 -22.00
CA GLY A 99 3.05 4.65 -22.31
C GLY A 99 2.59 5.83 -21.44
N HIS A 100 1.70 5.59 -20.47
CA HIS A 100 1.31 6.58 -19.46
C HIS A 100 1.97 6.26 -18.12
N THR A 101 2.61 7.27 -17.51
CA THR A 101 3.22 7.14 -16.18
C THR A 101 2.43 7.98 -15.20
N GLN A 102 1.98 7.36 -14.12
CA GLN A 102 1.33 8.01 -13.00
C GLN A 102 2.26 8.02 -11.78
N TYR A 103 2.32 9.13 -11.08
CA TYR A 103 3.19 9.35 -9.92
C TYR A 103 2.38 9.51 -8.66
N GLY A 104 2.66 8.71 -7.64
CA GLY A 104 2.00 8.76 -6.35
C GLY A 104 2.97 8.96 -5.19
N LEU A 105 2.56 9.71 -4.17
CA LEU A 105 3.28 9.85 -2.92
C LEU A 105 2.95 8.69 -1.98
N VAL A 106 3.98 7.99 -1.52
CA VAL A 106 3.85 6.88 -0.56
C VAL A 106 3.98 7.46 0.85
N VAL A 107 2.95 7.27 1.65
CA VAL A 107 2.77 7.93 2.94
C VAL A 107 2.17 6.99 3.99
N GLY A 108 2.36 7.31 5.27
CA GLY A 108 1.49 6.80 6.32
C GLY A 108 0.21 7.65 6.38
N ALA A 109 -0.94 7.08 5.99
CA ALA A 109 -2.24 7.74 6.06
C ALA A 109 -2.89 7.53 7.42
N CYS A 110 -3.55 8.55 7.98
CA CYS A 110 -4.07 8.52 9.33
C CYS A 110 -5.32 7.65 9.47
N VAL A 111 -5.32 6.75 10.46
CA VAL A 111 -6.47 5.90 10.83
C VAL A 111 -7.70 6.73 11.18
N GLU A 112 -7.52 7.84 11.92
CA GLU A 112 -8.63 8.71 12.31
C GLU A 112 -9.32 9.36 11.10
N ASP A 113 -8.58 9.64 10.02
CA ASP A 113 -9.17 10.18 8.79
C ASP A 113 -10.11 9.17 8.11
N TYR A 114 -9.82 7.87 8.23
CA TYR A 114 -10.74 6.82 7.78
C TYR A 114 -11.96 6.72 8.71
N MET A 115 -11.76 6.74 10.02
CA MET A 115 -12.82 6.61 11.02
C MET A 115 -13.79 7.80 11.01
N SER A 116 -13.28 9.02 10.79
CA SER A 116 -14.08 10.26 10.71
C SER A 116 -14.71 10.51 9.33
N GLY A 117 -14.34 9.72 8.31
CA GLY A 117 -14.83 9.88 6.95
C GLY A 117 -14.15 11.00 6.14
N ALA A 118 -12.97 11.48 6.58
CA ALA A 118 -12.10 12.33 5.75
C ALA A 118 -11.52 11.54 4.58
N ILE A 119 -11.27 10.21 4.75
CA ILE A 119 -11.04 9.29 3.65
C ILE A 119 -12.39 8.77 3.15
N LYS A 120 -12.71 9.10 1.89
CA LYS A 120 -14.00 8.79 1.25
C LYS A 120 -14.01 7.41 0.64
N LYS A 121 -15.09 6.67 0.91
CA LYS A 121 -15.36 5.33 0.39
C LYS A 121 -16.43 5.41 -0.69
N HIS A 122 -16.36 4.57 -1.69
CA HIS A 122 -17.40 4.43 -2.72
C HIS A 122 -17.92 2.98 -2.83
N GLU A 123 -17.34 2.04 -2.07
CA GLU A 123 -17.78 0.64 -1.96
C GLU A 123 -17.97 0.23 -0.52
N LEU A 124 -18.89 -0.73 -0.32
CA LEU A 124 -19.04 -1.43 0.95
C LEU A 124 -18.06 -2.61 1.00
N THR A 125 -17.36 -2.74 2.10
CA THR A 125 -16.45 -3.86 2.32
C THR A 125 -17.23 -5.12 2.68
N ARG A 126 -16.76 -6.27 2.16
CA ARG A 126 -17.26 -7.59 2.57
C ARG A 126 -16.58 -7.98 3.88
N ARG A 127 -17.39 -8.39 4.85
CA ARG A 127 -16.93 -8.70 6.21
C ARG A 127 -15.89 -9.83 6.25
N ASP A 128 -16.11 -10.89 5.46
CA ASP A 128 -15.18 -12.02 5.35
C ASP A 128 -13.78 -11.58 4.89
N LYS A 129 -13.71 -10.76 3.85
CA LYS A 129 -12.44 -10.20 3.32
C LYS A 129 -11.78 -9.23 4.30
N GLU A 130 -12.58 -8.42 4.98
CA GLU A 130 -12.10 -7.48 5.98
C GLU A 130 -11.49 -8.20 7.18
N GLU A 131 -12.18 -9.22 7.73
CA GLU A 131 -11.69 -10.03 8.86
C GLU A 131 -10.39 -10.76 8.52
N ASP A 132 -10.25 -11.30 7.30
CA ASP A 132 -9.03 -11.92 6.81
C ASP A 132 -7.86 -10.93 6.77
N ARG A 133 -8.04 -9.76 6.14
CA ARG A 133 -6.99 -8.74 6.09
C ARG A 133 -6.66 -8.16 7.48
N MET A 134 -7.64 -8.01 8.36
CA MET A 134 -7.40 -7.64 9.77
C MET A 134 -6.50 -8.65 10.48
N LYS A 135 -6.71 -9.94 10.25
CA LYS A 135 -5.84 -10.99 10.78
C LYS A 135 -4.41 -10.79 10.28
N HIS A 136 -4.20 -10.63 8.98
CA HIS A 136 -2.88 -10.39 8.40
C HIS A 136 -2.16 -9.18 9.04
N VAL A 137 -2.82 -8.04 9.11
CA VAL A 137 -2.26 -6.82 9.72
C VAL A 137 -1.94 -7.04 11.20
N ARG A 138 -2.83 -7.71 11.92
CA ARG A 138 -2.70 -7.93 13.37
C ARG A 138 -1.53 -8.83 13.72
N ILE A 139 -1.37 -9.96 13.01
CA ILE A 139 -0.32 -10.95 13.32
C ILE A 139 1.06 -10.49 12.84
N ASN A 140 1.16 -9.91 11.64
CA ASN A 140 2.42 -9.39 11.11
C ASN A 140 2.83 -8.08 11.79
N ASN A 141 1.91 -7.41 12.48
CA ASN A 141 2.12 -6.08 13.05
C ASN A 141 2.64 -5.06 12.03
N ALA A 142 2.23 -5.20 10.76
CA ALA A 142 2.70 -4.41 9.63
C ALA A 142 1.60 -4.24 8.58
N ASN A 143 1.66 -3.15 7.83
CA ASN A 143 0.90 -2.93 6.61
C ASN A 143 1.81 -3.31 5.43
N ILE A 144 1.65 -4.51 4.87
CA ILE A 144 2.57 -5.08 3.88
C ILE A 144 2.24 -4.59 2.47
N GLU A 145 0.95 -4.48 2.15
CA GLU A 145 0.47 -4.02 0.84
C GLU A 145 -0.11 -2.61 0.94
N PRO A 146 0.31 -1.68 0.06
CA PRO A 146 -0.25 -0.32 0.05
C PRO A 146 -1.70 -0.31 -0.43
N VAL A 147 -2.43 0.72 -0.02
CA VAL A 147 -3.71 1.10 -0.59
C VAL A 147 -3.52 2.31 -1.50
N PHE A 148 -4.40 2.49 -2.49
CA PHE A 148 -4.31 3.60 -3.43
C PHE A 148 -5.40 4.63 -3.16
N PHE A 149 -4.99 5.88 -3.02
CA PHE A 149 -5.86 7.02 -2.83
C PHE A 149 -5.72 8.04 -3.94
N ALA A 150 -6.80 8.74 -4.23
CA ALA A 150 -6.79 9.96 -5.01
C ALA A 150 -6.87 11.17 -4.08
N TYR A 151 -6.19 12.25 -4.47
CA TYR A 151 -6.36 13.57 -3.86
C TYR A 151 -6.64 14.63 -4.94
N PRO A 152 -7.37 15.73 -4.64
CA PRO A 152 -7.55 16.84 -5.56
C PRO A 152 -6.20 17.42 -5.99
N ASP A 153 -6.04 17.67 -7.29
CA ASP A 153 -4.79 18.18 -7.85
C ASP A 153 -4.25 19.39 -7.08
N ASN A 154 -2.94 19.41 -6.88
CA ASN A 154 -2.23 20.46 -6.19
C ASN A 154 -0.93 20.78 -6.93
N THR A 155 -0.85 21.97 -7.51
CA THR A 155 0.27 22.37 -8.36
C THR A 155 1.61 22.41 -7.64
N GLU A 156 1.62 22.65 -6.32
CA GLU A 156 2.86 22.66 -5.55
C GLU A 156 3.34 21.24 -5.24
N LEU A 157 2.43 20.30 -4.92
CA LEU A 157 2.77 18.86 -4.83
C LEU A 157 3.28 18.33 -6.17
N ASP A 158 2.66 18.71 -7.28
CA ASP A 158 3.11 18.32 -8.62
C ASP A 158 4.53 18.84 -8.91
N ALA A 159 4.81 20.09 -8.52
CA ALA A 159 6.16 20.67 -8.67
C ALA A 159 7.21 19.94 -7.82
N ILE A 160 6.87 19.57 -6.58
CA ILE A 160 7.73 18.79 -5.70
C ILE A 160 7.99 17.41 -6.31
N ILE A 161 6.95 16.69 -6.72
CA ILE A 161 7.08 15.35 -7.35
C ILE A 161 7.98 15.46 -8.59
N LYS A 162 7.76 16.43 -9.45
CA LYS A 162 8.57 16.66 -10.64
C LYS A 162 10.04 16.95 -10.31
N GLN A 163 10.30 17.71 -9.26
CA GLN A 163 11.66 18.00 -8.80
C GLN A 163 12.34 16.73 -8.27
N GLU A 164 11.70 16.00 -7.35
CA GLU A 164 12.26 14.79 -6.73
C GLU A 164 12.47 13.66 -7.75
N THR A 165 11.64 13.59 -8.81
CA THR A 165 11.78 12.60 -9.89
C THR A 165 12.69 13.04 -11.04
N SER A 166 13.34 14.20 -10.93
CA SER A 166 14.33 14.67 -11.94
C SER A 166 15.66 13.92 -11.89
N VAL A 167 15.88 13.14 -10.84
CA VAL A 167 17.06 12.28 -10.66
C VAL A 167 16.71 10.82 -10.95
N SER A 168 17.74 9.99 -11.13
CA SER A 168 17.53 8.55 -11.33
C SER A 168 16.82 7.92 -10.14
N PRO A 169 15.84 7.05 -10.38
CA PRO A 169 15.12 6.38 -9.31
C PRO A 169 16.00 5.37 -8.54
N GLU A 170 15.63 5.12 -7.31
CA GLU A 170 16.20 4.04 -6.49
C GLU A 170 15.89 2.67 -7.12
N TYR A 171 14.62 2.45 -7.52
CA TYR A 171 14.20 1.28 -8.28
C TYR A 171 13.68 1.68 -9.65
N ASP A 172 14.04 0.90 -10.68
CA ASP A 172 13.62 1.11 -12.06
C ASP A 172 13.62 -0.23 -12.78
N PHE A 173 12.44 -0.81 -12.98
CA PHE A 173 12.30 -2.11 -13.63
C PHE A 173 10.94 -2.25 -14.33
N VAL A 174 10.86 -3.24 -15.23
CA VAL A 174 9.62 -3.63 -15.90
C VAL A 174 9.24 -5.02 -15.41
N ALA A 175 8.05 -5.16 -14.83
CA ALA A 175 7.53 -6.43 -14.36
C ALA A 175 7.13 -7.35 -15.55
N PRO A 176 6.98 -8.67 -15.32
CA PRO A 176 6.61 -9.63 -16.37
C PRO A 176 5.29 -9.31 -17.10
N ASP A 177 4.38 -8.58 -16.45
CA ASP A 177 3.12 -8.09 -17.05
C ASP A 177 3.29 -6.87 -17.97
N GLY A 178 4.52 -6.37 -18.10
CA GLY A 178 4.87 -5.24 -18.95
C GLY A 178 4.70 -3.87 -18.29
N PHE A 179 4.36 -3.82 -17.00
CA PHE A 179 4.27 -2.56 -16.27
C PHE A 179 5.65 -2.11 -15.78
N GLY A 180 5.94 -0.82 -16.00
CA GLY A 180 7.14 -0.19 -15.45
C GLY A 180 6.91 0.28 -14.03
N HIS A 181 7.88 0.06 -13.17
CA HIS A 181 7.86 0.45 -11.77
C HIS A 181 9.07 1.30 -11.44
N HIS A 182 8.82 2.48 -10.88
CA HIS A 182 9.87 3.44 -10.53
C HIS A 182 9.65 3.93 -9.09
N PHE A 183 10.75 4.14 -8.36
CA PHE A 183 10.66 4.49 -6.95
C PHE A 183 11.78 5.45 -6.54
N TRP A 184 11.42 6.49 -5.77
CA TRP A 184 12.35 7.49 -5.23
C TRP A 184 12.14 7.64 -3.73
N VAL A 185 13.22 7.92 -3.02
CA VAL A 185 13.20 8.21 -1.57
C VAL A 185 13.30 9.72 -1.39
N ILE A 186 12.32 10.31 -0.72
CA ILE A 186 12.34 11.73 -0.33
C ILE A 186 12.96 11.81 1.07
N ASP A 187 14.22 12.23 1.16
CA ASP A 187 14.97 12.24 2.41
C ASP A 187 15.26 13.66 2.93
N ASN A 188 14.93 14.70 2.17
CA ASN A 188 15.12 16.10 2.55
C ASN A 188 14.03 16.53 3.55
N ASP A 189 14.44 16.92 4.77
CA ASP A 189 13.54 17.27 5.85
C ASP A 189 12.61 18.46 5.51
N LYS A 190 13.09 19.43 4.71
CA LYS A 190 12.27 20.57 4.26
C LYS A 190 11.19 20.14 3.28
N THR A 191 11.54 19.26 2.34
CA THR A 191 10.58 18.67 1.40
C THR A 191 9.53 17.84 2.14
N ILE A 192 9.95 17.00 3.10
CA ILE A 192 9.06 16.20 3.95
C ILE A 192 8.09 17.09 4.72
N ALA A 193 8.59 18.14 5.40
CA ALA A 193 7.75 19.07 6.13
C ALA A 193 6.74 19.76 5.20
N ARG A 194 7.18 20.19 4.01
CA ARG A 194 6.31 20.88 3.05
C ARG A 194 5.21 19.98 2.50
N ILE A 195 5.53 18.73 2.15
CA ILE A 195 4.50 17.75 1.74
C ILE A 195 3.46 17.56 2.85
N THR A 196 3.89 17.42 4.10
CA THR A 196 2.98 17.26 5.25
C THR A 196 2.05 18.47 5.40
N GLU A 197 2.58 19.71 5.28
CA GLU A 197 1.78 20.94 5.33
C GLU A 197 0.76 21.04 4.19
N LEU A 198 1.14 20.64 2.98
CA LEU A 198 0.26 20.67 1.81
C LEU A 198 -0.89 19.65 1.96
N PHE A 199 -0.60 18.44 2.43
CA PHE A 199 -1.62 17.44 2.69
C PHE A 199 -2.59 17.87 3.78
N ALA A 200 -2.12 18.60 4.80
CA ALA A 200 -2.98 19.17 5.84
C ALA A 200 -3.98 20.21 5.31
N GLN A 201 -3.83 20.68 4.06
CA GLN A 201 -4.79 21.56 3.40
C GLN A 201 -5.78 20.80 2.51
N ILE A 202 -5.52 19.51 2.21
CA ILE A 202 -6.40 18.67 1.41
C ILE A 202 -7.61 18.27 2.26
N PRO A 203 -8.84 18.56 1.82
CA PRO A 203 -10.04 18.33 2.65
C PRO A 203 -10.38 16.86 2.80
N SER A 204 -10.11 16.03 1.79
CA SER A 204 -10.44 14.60 1.76
C SER A 204 -9.52 13.84 0.82
N LEU A 205 -9.25 12.58 1.16
CA LEU A 205 -8.70 11.57 0.26
C LEU A 205 -9.83 10.64 -0.20
N TYR A 206 -9.65 10.01 -1.34
CA TYR A 206 -10.65 9.12 -1.94
C TYR A 206 -10.01 7.76 -2.21
N ILE A 207 -10.59 6.69 -1.73
CA ILE A 207 -10.07 5.34 -1.99
C ILE A 207 -10.21 5.05 -3.49
N ALA A 208 -9.10 4.83 -4.17
CA ALA A 208 -9.08 4.43 -5.58
C ALA A 208 -9.02 2.90 -5.70
N ASP A 209 -8.21 2.24 -4.83
CA ASP A 209 -8.11 0.78 -4.73
C ASP A 209 -7.77 0.34 -3.30
N GLY A 210 -8.16 -0.89 -2.95
CA GLY A 210 -7.84 -1.51 -1.66
C GLY A 210 -8.82 -1.16 -0.54
N HIS A 211 -10.14 -1.12 -0.78
CA HIS A 211 -11.15 -0.84 0.25
C HIS A 211 -11.06 -1.78 1.44
N HIS A 212 -10.89 -3.09 1.22
CA HIS A 212 -10.76 -4.09 2.30
C HIS A 212 -9.45 -3.90 3.09
N ARG A 213 -8.33 -3.63 2.40
CA ARG A 213 -7.03 -3.34 3.03
C ARG A 213 -7.09 -2.06 3.87
N THR A 214 -7.72 -1.01 3.35
CA THR A 214 -7.91 0.27 4.08
C THR A 214 -8.76 0.05 5.35
N ALA A 215 -9.90 -0.65 5.23
CA ALA A 215 -10.76 -0.95 6.36
C ALA A 215 -10.01 -1.76 7.43
N ALA A 216 -9.35 -2.85 7.02
CA ALA A 216 -8.59 -3.72 7.91
C ALA A 216 -7.50 -2.97 8.68
N ALA A 217 -6.68 -2.18 7.98
CA ALA A 217 -5.61 -1.40 8.60
C ALA A 217 -6.16 -0.38 9.61
N ALA A 218 -7.22 0.35 9.24
CA ALA A 218 -7.83 1.35 10.11
C ALA A 218 -8.48 0.72 11.34
N LEU A 219 -9.19 -0.41 11.19
CA LEU A 219 -9.83 -1.11 12.31
C LEU A 219 -8.80 -1.69 13.28
N VAL A 220 -7.74 -2.32 12.78
CA VAL A 220 -6.66 -2.84 13.63
C VAL A 220 -5.91 -1.71 14.33
N GLY A 221 -5.64 -0.59 13.65
CA GLY A 221 -5.04 0.59 14.28
C GLY A 221 -5.90 1.13 15.42
N ASN A 222 -7.22 1.26 15.20
CA ASN A 222 -8.17 1.70 16.21
C ASN A 222 -8.29 0.70 17.39
N GLU A 223 -8.22 -0.62 17.14
CA GLU A 223 -8.16 -1.64 18.20
C GLU A 223 -6.92 -1.44 19.08
N LYS A 224 -5.73 -1.27 18.47
CA LYS A 224 -4.48 -1.04 19.20
C LYS A 224 -4.50 0.26 20.01
N ALA A 225 -5.07 1.33 19.46
CA ALA A 225 -5.25 2.58 20.18
C ALA A 225 -6.10 2.40 21.44
N ARG A 226 -7.21 1.67 21.34
CA ARG A 226 -8.10 1.38 22.49
C ARG A 226 -7.47 0.46 23.54
N GLN A 227 -6.57 -0.43 23.12
CA GLN A 227 -5.86 -1.36 24.01
C GLN A 227 -4.65 -0.73 24.70
N ASN A 228 -4.13 0.38 24.19
CA ASN A 228 -2.97 1.05 24.74
C ASN A 228 -3.38 2.13 25.78
N PRO A 229 -3.19 1.89 27.09
CA PRO A 229 -3.54 2.87 28.12
C PRO A 229 -2.68 4.15 28.05
N ASN A 230 -1.55 4.09 27.35
CA ASN A 230 -0.64 5.22 27.14
C ASN A 230 -0.74 5.81 25.73
N HIS A 231 -1.87 5.61 25.04
CA HIS A 231 -2.09 6.13 23.70
C HIS A 231 -1.97 7.66 23.64
N ARG A 232 -1.15 8.17 22.70
CA ARG A 232 -0.88 9.60 22.50
C ARG A 232 -1.33 10.12 21.13
N GLY A 233 -1.54 9.21 20.17
CA GLY A 233 -1.94 9.52 18.79
C GLY A 233 -0.79 9.63 17.79
N ASP A 234 0.47 9.52 18.23
CA ASP A 234 1.66 9.58 17.39
C ASP A 234 2.28 8.19 17.08
N GLU A 235 1.71 7.13 17.67
CA GLU A 235 2.19 5.77 17.48
C GLU A 235 1.97 5.29 16.04
N GLU A 236 2.85 4.39 15.57
CA GLU A 236 2.84 3.88 14.19
C GLU A 236 1.52 3.21 13.77
N TYR A 237 0.82 2.54 14.69
CA TYR A 237 -0.47 1.92 14.41
C TYR A 237 -1.61 2.92 14.12
N ASN A 238 -1.39 4.22 14.33
CA ASN A 238 -2.33 5.27 13.92
C ASN A 238 -2.22 5.65 12.44
N TYR A 239 -1.29 5.01 11.74
CA TYR A 239 -1.04 5.26 10.32
C TYR A 239 -0.95 3.93 9.57
N PHE A 240 -1.33 3.95 8.31
CA PHE A 240 -1.24 2.78 7.42
C PHE A 240 -0.70 3.18 6.05
N LEU A 241 -0.10 2.21 5.37
CA LEU A 241 0.62 2.41 4.11
C LEU A 241 -0.34 2.76 2.98
N ALA A 242 -0.14 3.92 2.35
CA ALA A 242 -0.93 4.37 1.22
C ALA A 242 -0.05 5.01 0.13
N VAL A 243 -0.48 4.87 -1.12
CA VAL A 243 0.04 5.62 -2.26
C VAL A 243 -1.04 6.60 -2.70
N CYS A 244 -0.74 7.90 -2.65
CA CYS A 244 -1.66 8.98 -2.96
C CYS A 244 -1.34 9.57 -4.33
N PHE A 245 -2.26 9.48 -5.29
CA PHE A 245 -2.13 10.02 -6.64
C PHE A 245 -2.94 11.30 -6.81
N PRO A 246 -2.46 12.30 -7.59
CA PRO A 246 -3.31 13.39 -8.05
C PRO A 246 -4.48 12.83 -8.88
N ALA A 247 -5.68 13.36 -8.69
CA ALA A 247 -6.88 12.84 -9.35
C ALA A 247 -6.76 12.84 -10.89
N SER A 248 -6.07 13.82 -11.46
CA SER A 248 -5.83 13.90 -12.91
C SER A 248 -4.93 12.81 -13.48
N GLN A 249 -4.12 12.16 -12.66
CA GLN A 249 -3.19 11.11 -13.10
C GLN A 249 -3.80 9.71 -13.05
N LEU A 250 -4.91 9.52 -12.34
CA LEU A 250 -5.59 8.24 -12.32
C LEU A 250 -6.30 8.00 -13.65
N PRO A 251 -6.02 6.87 -14.35
CA PRO A 251 -6.72 6.55 -15.58
C PRO A 251 -8.20 6.34 -15.26
N VAL A 252 -9.06 7.14 -15.90
CA VAL A 252 -10.50 6.94 -15.84
C VAL A 252 -10.83 5.71 -16.68
N SER A 253 -11.11 4.59 -16.03
CA SER A 253 -11.64 3.41 -16.73
C SER A 253 -13.09 3.69 -17.11
N TYR A 254 -13.31 4.11 -18.35
CA TYR A 254 -14.65 4.32 -18.91
C TYR A 254 -15.52 3.03 -18.92
N THR A 255 -14.92 1.87 -18.71
CA THR A 255 -15.63 0.59 -18.71
C THR A 255 -16.51 0.36 -17.49
N HIS A 256 -16.39 1.15 -16.43
CA HIS A 256 -17.15 0.99 -15.18
C HIS A 256 -18.08 2.17 -14.85
N LEU A 257 -18.16 3.19 -15.71
CA LEU A 257 -19.01 4.38 -15.56
C LEU A 257 -20.19 4.42 -16.54
N THR A 258 -20.66 3.30 -17.04
CA THR A 258 -22.02 3.24 -17.53
C THR A 258 -22.95 3.19 -16.32
N LEU A 259 -23.33 4.35 -15.80
CA LEU A 259 -24.52 4.47 -14.98
C LEU A 259 -25.67 3.83 -15.79
N PRO A 260 -26.37 2.82 -15.25
CA PRO A 260 -27.60 2.38 -15.89
C PRO A 260 -28.57 3.55 -15.82
N THR A 261 -28.68 4.29 -16.91
CA THR A 261 -29.78 5.22 -17.13
C THR A 261 -31.04 4.38 -17.33
N ASN A 262 -31.62 3.91 -16.25
CA ASN A 262 -32.97 3.41 -16.28
C ASN A 262 -33.93 4.61 -16.32
N SER A 263 -34.08 5.17 -17.52
CA SER A 263 -35.27 5.90 -17.89
C SER A 263 -36.40 4.88 -18.06
N ARG A 264 -37.13 4.60 -17.01
CA ARG A 264 -38.50 4.12 -17.15
C ARG A 264 -39.42 5.26 -16.81
N VAL A 265 -40.13 5.69 -17.87
CA VAL A 265 -41.38 6.43 -17.80
C VAL A 265 -42.41 5.64 -16.98
#